data_234d1d89c39c04da2380aebd6c5bb30b
#
_entry.id   234d1d89c39c04da2380aebd6c5bb30b
#
_cell.length_a   1.000
_cell.length_b   1.000
_cell.length_c   1.000
_cell.angle_alpha   90.00
_cell.angle_beta   90.00
_cell.angle_gamma   90.00
#
_symmetry.space_group_name_H-M   'P 1'
#
loop_
_entity.id
_entity.type
_entity.pdbx_description
1 polymer ?
#
loop_
_entity_poly.entity_id
_entity_poly.type
_entity_poly.pdbx_seq_one_letter_code
_entity_poly.pdbx_strand_id
1 'polypeptide(L)'
;VQSLKQDTPMDGTPAPSTRIIDREALLAKYRAERDKRLRPDGNAQYLELKGGRFAHYLEDPYTPFVEREPKTDHVTFAFVGGGFAGLVTGARLVEAGVKDVRIVEKGGDFGGTWYWNRYPGAQCDTASMVYMPLLEETGHMPSEKYAHAPEILAQCQRIGRQYQLYDNALFHTEITSLDWDQAGQRWVIRTNRGDRFTASFIGLGTGPLHVPKLPGIPGIEDFKGHSFHTSRWDYDYTGGDPLGAPMDKLADKRVAIIGTGATSVQAVPHLAKTAKQLLVFQRTPSSIDVRANAPIDPEWFQGIAEEGWQQRWLENFTDNQAMGDAKEDLVQDGWTDLSRRIRARISSLPPEQRNPLGMLAAFEQSDFEKMEEIRDRVDQIVGDRETAGKLKAWYRQLCKRPCFHDAYLQAFNNPNVRLIDTDGKGVERITERGLMVAGVEYEVDCIIYASGFEVGTEYKRRAGFDVTGRDGLTLSQAWAEGMRSKHGIHVHGFPNLFFVSPTQGANLISNVPHNLTDSGRTIAAVV
;
A
#
# COMPACT_ATOMS: atom_id res chain seq x y z
N VAL A 1 -30.59 -19.15 5.28
CA VAL A 1 -29.51 -19.14 6.28
C VAL A 1 -29.06 -20.59 6.39
N GLN A 2 -28.10 -21.01 5.57
CA GLN A 2 -27.41 -22.28 5.73
C GLN A 2 -26.00 -21.98 6.20
N SER A 3 -25.69 -22.39 7.42
CA SER A 3 -24.37 -22.37 8.00
C SER A 3 -23.48 -23.30 7.18
N LEU A 4 -22.47 -22.75 6.51
CA LEU A 4 -21.39 -23.55 5.94
C LEU A 4 -20.54 -24.08 7.10
N LYS A 5 -20.77 -25.33 7.48
CA LYS A 5 -19.81 -26.10 8.25
C LYS A 5 -18.55 -26.25 7.41
N GLN A 6 -17.46 -25.63 7.82
CA GLN A 6 -16.12 -25.89 7.28
C GLN A 6 -15.55 -27.15 7.92
N ASP A 7 -16.08 -28.30 7.53
CA ASP A 7 -15.41 -29.60 7.72
C ASP A 7 -15.07 -30.14 6.33
N THR A 8 -14.01 -29.60 5.72
CA THR A 8 -13.16 -30.31 4.75
C THR A 8 -11.88 -29.48 4.59
N PRO A 9 -10.69 -30.05 4.73
CA PRO A 9 -9.49 -29.40 4.27
C PRO A 9 -9.68 -29.20 2.76
N MET A 10 -9.82 -27.97 2.32
CA MET A 10 -9.71 -27.69 0.89
C MET A 10 -8.24 -27.89 0.50
N ASP A 11 -7.87 -29.13 0.27
CA ASP A 11 -6.70 -29.53 -0.52
C ASP A 11 -7.00 -29.25 -2.00
N GLY A 12 -7.46 -28.04 -2.23
CA GLY A 12 -7.83 -27.52 -3.54
C GLY A 12 -6.68 -26.75 -4.17
N THR A 13 -5.49 -27.34 -4.19
CA THR A 13 -4.53 -26.96 -5.23
C THR A 13 -5.19 -27.35 -6.54
N PRO A 14 -5.60 -26.41 -7.42
CA PRO A 14 -6.18 -26.76 -8.69
C PRO A 14 -5.25 -27.75 -9.39
N ALA A 15 -5.82 -28.81 -9.97
CA ALA A 15 -5.03 -29.73 -10.77
C ALA A 15 -4.22 -28.92 -11.78
N PRO A 16 -2.93 -29.24 -12.00
CA PRO A 16 -2.10 -28.49 -12.95
C PRO A 16 -2.84 -28.40 -14.28
N SER A 17 -2.98 -27.18 -14.80
CA SER A 17 -3.64 -26.92 -16.08
C SER A 17 -2.99 -27.81 -17.15
N THR A 18 -3.81 -28.53 -17.92
CA THR A 18 -3.35 -29.30 -19.08
C THR A 18 -3.09 -28.42 -20.31
N ARG A 19 -3.23 -27.11 -20.16
CA ARG A 19 -3.01 -26.12 -21.22
C ARG A 19 -1.55 -26.09 -21.62
N ILE A 20 -1.26 -26.34 -22.87
CA ILE A 20 0.09 -26.15 -23.42
C ILE A 20 0.31 -24.64 -23.57
N ILE A 21 1.24 -24.10 -22.78
CA ILE A 21 1.63 -22.69 -22.84
C ILE A 21 2.83 -22.58 -23.79
N ASP A 22 2.68 -21.85 -24.88
CA ASP A 22 3.81 -21.48 -25.73
C ASP A 22 4.66 -20.43 -25.01
N ARG A 23 5.75 -20.90 -24.38
CA ARG A 23 6.66 -20.08 -23.58
C ARG A 23 7.26 -18.92 -24.38
N GLU A 24 7.68 -19.15 -25.62
CA GLU A 24 8.37 -18.13 -26.42
C GLU A 24 7.39 -17.04 -26.86
N ALA A 25 6.22 -17.43 -27.33
CA ALA A 25 5.15 -16.50 -27.69
C ALA A 25 4.68 -15.67 -26.49
N LEU A 26 4.52 -16.29 -25.31
CA LEU A 26 4.10 -15.60 -24.09
C LEU A 26 5.16 -14.57 -23.62
N LEU A 27 6.43 -14.94 -23.60
CA LEU A 27 7.51 -14.03 -23.24
C LEU A 27 7.67 -12.89 -24.26
N ALA A 28 7.47 -13.16 -25.55
CA ALA A 28 7.45 -12.13 -26.59
C ALA A 28 6.30 -11.13 -26.35
N LYS A 29 5.11 -11.64 -26.00
CA LYS A 29 3.95 -10.80 -25.63
C LYS A 29 4.26 -9.95 -24.39
N TYR A 30 4.84 -10.52 -23.33
CA TYR A 30 5.21 -9.77 -22.12
C TYR A 30 6.20 -8.64 -22.42
N ARG A 31 7.21 -8.90 -23.27
CA ARG A 31 8.17 -7.87 -23.72
C ARG A 31 7.47 -6.76 -24.49
N ALA A 32 6.67 -7.10 -25.48
CA ALA A 32 5.93 -6.12 -26.28
C ALA A 32 5.02 -5.23 -25.42
N GLU A 33 4.32 -5.82 -24.45
CA GLU A 33 3.46 -5.05 -23.53
C GLU A 33 4.24 -4.18 -22.56
N ARG A 34 5.42 -4.63 -22.09
CA ARG A 34 6.34 -3.82 -21.30
C ARG A 34 6.82 -2.61 -22.09
N ASP A 35 7.30 -2.84 -23.32
CA ASP A 35 7.96 -1.82 -24.14
C ASP A 35 7.02 -0.67 -24.52
N LYS A 36 5.71 -0.92 -24.66
CA LYS A 36 4.70 0.13 -24.82
C LYS A 36 4.68 1.14 -23.67
N ARG A 37 5.10 0.75 -22.47
CA ARG A 37 4.93 1.50 -21.20
C ARG A 37 6.23 2.09 -20.67
N LEU A 38 7.36 1.73 -21.28
CA LEU A 38 8.64 2.32 -20.91
C LEU A 38 8.70 3.78 -21.34
N ARG A 39 9.04 4.65 -20.40
CA ARG A 39 9.17 6.09 -20.62
C ARG A 39 10.58 6.55 -20.26
N PRO A 40 11.23 7.35 -21.11
CA PRO A 40 12.59 7.86 -20.84
C PRO A 40 12.61 8.89 -19.70
N ASP A 41 11.48 9.58 -19.45
CA ASP A 41 11.34 10.60 -18.41
C ASP A 41 11.16 10.02 -16.99
N GLY A 42 10.97 8.70 -16.84
CA GLY A 42 10.91 8.04 -15.53
C GLY A 42 10.00 8.77 -14.54
N ASN A 43 10.52 9.19 -13.38
CA ASN A 43 9.75 9.93 -12.37
C ASN A 43 9.44 11.39 -12.77
N ALA A 44 10.14 11.98 -13.75
CA ALA A 44 9.83 13.32 -14.25
C ALA A 44 8.47 13.42 -14.97
N GLN A 45 7.85 12.28 -15.30
CA GLN A 45 6.48 12.23 -15.79
C GLN A 45 5.43 12.68 -14.77
N TYR A 46 5.81 12.86 -13.49
CA TYR A 46 4.89 13.23 -12.41
C TYR A 46 5.19 14.62 -11.87
N LEU A 47 4.13 15.36 -11.52
CA LEU A 47 4.25 16.69 -10.96
C LEU A 47 4.82 16.64 -9.53
N GLU A 48 5.67 17.60 -9.22
CA GLU A 48 6.04 17.91 -7.84
C GLU A 48 4.98 18.84 -7.24
N LEU A 49 4.38 18.42 -6.11
CA LEU A 49 3.25 19.15 -5.52
C LEU A 49 3.69 20.35 -4.69
N LYS A 50 4.89 20.30 -4.08
CA LYS A 50 5.37 21.34 -3.17
C LYS A 50 5.58 22.66 -3.91
N GLY A 51 4.88 23.70 -3.44
CA GLY A 51 4.99 25.05 -4.01
C GLY A 51 4.23 25.27 -5.33
N GLY A 52 3.55 24.25 -5.86
CA GLY A 52 2.74 24.33 -7.08
C GLY A 52 1.26 24.57 -6.81
N ARG A 53 0.46 24.67 -7.88
CA ARG A 53 -1.00 24.85 -7.83
C ARG A 53 -1.72 23.73 -7.07
N PHE A 54 -1.15 22.53 -7.02
CA PHE A 54 -1.71 21.37 -6.36
C PHE A 54 -1.15 21.14 -4.95
N ALA A 55 -0.51 22.16 -4.33
CA ALA A 55 0.04 22.06 -2.98
C ALA A 55 -1.01 21.71 -1.93
N HIS A 56 -2.27 22.07 -2.14
CA HIS A 56 -3.40 21.72 -1.27
C HIS A 56 -3.56 20.19 -1.07
N TYR A 57 -3.09 19.35 -2.00
CA TYR A 57 -3.06 17.90 -1.80
C TYR A 57 -2.06 17.43 -0.73
N LEU A 58 -1.17 18.31 -0.25
CA LEU A 58 -0.27 18.03 0.87
C LEU A 58 -0.93 18.33 2.22
N GLU A 59 -2.03 19.08 2.23
CA GLU A 59 -2.77 19.46 3.43
C GLU A 59 -3.63 18.31 3.96
N ASP A 60 -4.00 18.41 5.23
CA ASP A 60 -4.89 17.46 5.90
C ASP A 60 -6.35 17.94 5.80
N PRO A 61 -7.23 17.26 5.04
CA PRO A 61 -8.64 17.64 4.96
C PRO A 61 -9.51 16.99 6.03
N TYR A 62 -8.96 16.11 6.86
CA TYR A 62 -9.77 15.21 7.70
C TYR A 62 -9.91 15.64 9.14
N THR A 63 -8.93 16.36 9.67
CA THR A 63 -8.92 16.77 11.08
C THR A 63 -8.60 18.27 11.16
N PRO A 64 -9.37 19.05 11.95
CA PRO A 64 -9.10 20.46 12.14
C PRO A 64 -7.73 20.70 12.76
N PHE A 65 -7.05 21.71 12.23
CA PHE A 65 -5.79 22.15 12.79
C PHE A 65 -6.01 22.78 14.18
N VAL A 66 -5.19 22.37 15.15
CA VAL A 66 -5.23 22.88 16.51
C VAL A 66 -3.93 23.60 16.83
N GLU A 67 -4.01 24.86 17.25
CA GLU A 67 -2.86 25.62 17.72
C GLU A 67 -2.30 25.06 19.03
N ARG A 68 -0.98 25.09 19.17
CA ARG A 68 -0.26 24.69 20.39
C ARG A 68 1.05 25.45 20.52
N GLU A 69 1.55 25.54 21.74
CA GLU A 69 2.87 26.11 22.01
C GLU A 69 3.99 25.23 21.44
N PRO A 70 5.06 25.84 20.92
CA PRO A 70 6.24 25.12 20.47
C PRO A 70 6.89 24.30 21.57
N LYS A 71 7.41 23.11 21.22
CA LYS A 71 8.18 22.24 22.12
C LYS A 71 9.67 22.59 22.08
N THR A 72 10.29 22.68 23.26
CA THR A 72 11.72 23.01 23.40
C THR A 72 12.47 22.10 24.38
N ASP A 73 11.83 21.04 24.84
CA ASP A 73 12.29 20.07 25.81
C ASP A 73 13.23 19.00 25.23
N HIS A 74 13.48 17.94 25.99
CA HIS A 74 14.21 16.76 25.59
C HIS A 74 13.35 15.51 25.81
N VAL A 75 13.46 14.53 24.90
CA VAL A 75 12.84 13.21 25.06
C VAL A 75 13.89 12.12 24.83
N THR A 76 13.68 10.94 25.43
CA THR A 76 14.55 9.79 25.20
C THR A 76 14.44 9.32 23.77
N PHE A 77 13.21 9.18 23.26
CA PHE A 77 12.98 8.69 21.91
C PHE A 77 11.97 9.57 21.16
N ALA A 78 12.32 10.03 19.98
CA ALA A 78 11.38 10.65 19.05
C ALA A 78 11.19 9.76 17.81
N PHE A 79 9.94 9.56 17.39
CA PHE A 79 9.61 8.81 16.18
C PHE A 79 8.92 9.71 15.17
N VAL A 80 9.37 9.70 13.92
CA VAL A 80 8.77 10.46 12.82
C VAL A 80 7.85 9.56 12.02
N GLY A 81 6.55 9.81 12.12
CA GLY A 81 5.46 9.08 11.47
C GLY A 81 4.58 8.31 12.44
N GLY A 82 3.29 8.62 12.46
CA GLY A 82 2.26 8.03 13.35
C GLY A 82 1.49 6.86 12.71
N GLY A 83 2.08 6.19 11.71
CA GLY A 83 1.55 4.96 11.14
C GLY A 83 1.96 3.71 11.93
N PHE A 84 1.79 2.52 11.35
CA PHE A 84 2.13 1.24 11.99
C PHE A 84 3.56 1.22 12.56
N ALA A 85 4.55 1.77 11.82
CA ALA A 85 5.94 1.80 12.26
C ALA A 85 6.10 2.53 13.60
N GLY A 86 5.54 3.74 13.71
CA GLY A 86 5.61 4.54 14.94
C GLY A 86 4.83 3.94 16.09
N LEU A 87 3.64 3.43 15.81
CA LEU A 87 2.77 2.81 16.82
C LEU A 87 3.37 1.53 17.39
N VAL A 88 3.86 0.62 16.52
CA VAL A 88 4.47 -0.64 16.97
C VAL A 88 5.78 -0.37 17.71
N THR A 89 6.64 0.50 17.19
CA THR A 89 7.90 0.84 17.87
C THR A 89 7.62 1.52 19.20
N GLY A 90 6.68 2.47 19.24
CA GLY A 90 6.27 3.16 20.48
C GLY A 90 5.74 2.19 21.53
N ALA A 91 4.87 1.25 21.14
CA ALA A 91 4.36 0.21 22.04
C ALA A 91 5.49 -0.63 22.64
N ARG A 92 6.41 -1.13 21.80
CA ARG A 92 7.54 -1.95 22.27
C ARG A 92 8.53 -1.19 23.17
N LEU A 93 8.73 0.11 22.91
CA LEU A 93 9.53 0.98 23.79
C LEU A 93 8.86 1.18 25.15
N VAL A 94 7.55 1.41 25.18
CA VAL A 94 6.79 1.53 26.42
C VAL A 94 6.83 0.24 27.24
N GLU A 95 6.66 -0.92 26.61
CA GLU A 95 6.81 -2.24 27.24
C GLU A 95 8.24 -2.45 27.81
N ALA A 96 9.27 -1.94 27.13
CA ALA A 96 10.66 -1.98 27.60
C ALA A 96 10.97 -0.95 28.70
N GLY A 97 10.00 -0.09 29.08
CA GLY A 97 10.15 0.88 30.19
C GLY A 97 10.56 2.29 29.75
N VAL A 98 10.63 2.59 28.46
CA VAL A 98 10.87 3.95 27.96
C VAL A 98 9.58 4.77 28.09
N LYS A 99 9.59 5.77 28.98
CA LYS A 99 8.37 6.53 29.35
C LYS A 99 8.12 7.79 28.51
N ASP A 100 9.14 8.35 27.91
CA ASP A 100 9.08 9.61 27.15
C ASP A 100 9.34 9.39 25.66
N VAL A 101 8.45 8.64 25.06
CA VAL A 101 8.36 8.45 23.61
C VAL A 101 7.51 9.57 23.00
N ARG A 102 8.04 10.28 22.00
CA ARG A 102 7.32 11.30 21.25
C ARG A 102 7.13 10.89 19.81
N ILE A 103 5.89 10.80 19.32
CA ILE A 103 5.61 10.56 17.91
C ILE A 103 5.25 11.89 17.24
N VAL A 104 5.96 12.23 16.14
CA VAL A 104 5.69 13.41 15.32
C VAL A 104 4.98 12.96 14.06
N GLU A 105 3.73 13.42 13.87
CA GLU A 105 2.87 13.03 12.75
C GLU A 105 2.34 14.27 12.01
N LYS A 106 2.44 14.24 10.67
CA LYS A 106 1.93 15.34 9.83
C LYS A 106 0.41 15.37 9.72
N GLY A 107 -0.24 14.23 9.86
CA GLY A 107 -1.70 14.14 9.94
C GLY A 107 -2.24 14.54 11.30
N GLY A 108 -3.56 14.72 11.38
CA GLY A 108 -4.22 15.12 12.62
C GLY A 108 -4.48 13.98 13.60
N ASP A 109 -4.12 12.74 13.26
CA ASP A 109 -4.26 11.57 14.13
C ASP A 109 -3.31 10.44 13.71
N PHE A 110 -3.18 9.42 14.56
CA PHE A 110 -2.51 8.18 14.22
C PHE A 110 -3.23 7.43 13.09
N GLY A 111 -2.47 6.63 12.32
CA GLY A 111 -3.01 5.75 11.29
C GLY A 111 -2.17 5.67 10.04
N GLY A 112 -1.35 6.68 9.73
CA GLY A 112 -0.48 6.70 8.55
C GLY A 112 -1.25 6.42 7.26
N THR A 113 -0.94 5.33 6.55
CA THR A 113 -1.64 4.92 5.33
C THR A 113 -3.18 4.93 5.49
N TRP A 114 -3.69 4.47 6.62
CA TRP A 114 -5.13 4.33 6.88
C TRP A 114 -5.78 5.62 7.36
N TYR A 115 -4.99 6.57 7.82
CA TYR A 115 -5.42 7.94 8.05
C TYR A 115 -5.65 8.69 6.74
N TRP A 116 -4.71 8.55 5.78
CA TRP A 116 -4.74 9.28 4.52
C TRP A 116 -5.64 8.65 3.45
N ASN A 117 -5.84 7.33 3.49
CA ASN A 117 -6.57 6.59 2.44
C ASN A 117 -7.97 6.21 2.93
N ARG A 118 -8.91 7.11 2.71
CA ARG A 118 -10.32 6.98 3.12
C ARG A 118 -11.28 6.90 1.94
N TYR A 119 -10.81 6.52 0.76
CA TYR A 119 -11.66 6.35 -0.41
C TYR A 119 -12.66 5.18 -0.22
N PRO A 120 -13.84 5.20 -0.92
CA PRO A 120 -14.86 4.19 -0.73
C PRO A 120 -14.33 2.80 -1.12
N GLY A 121 -14.58 1.82 -0.27
CA GLY A 121 -14.09 0.45 -0.46
C GLY A 121 -12.61 0.25 -0.12
N ALA A 122 -11.93 1.23 0.46
CA ALA A 122 -10.56 1.07 0.92
C ALA A 122 -10.46 -0.09 1.91
N GLN A 123 -9.62 -1.07 1.59
CA GLN A 123 -9.55 -2.34 2.30
C GLN A 123 -8.15 -2.94 2.15
N CYS A 124 -7.68 -3.66 3.16
CA CYS A 124 -6.49 -4.46 3.01
C CYS A 124 -6.78 -5.70 2.16
N ASP A 125 -5.83 -6.15 1.36
CA ASP A 125 -5.88 -7.40 0.62
C ASP A 125 -4.88 -8.43 1.15
N THR A 126 -4.24 -8.14 2.27
CA THR A 126 -3.52 -9.10 3.12
C THR A 126 -4.44 -9.43 4.30
N ALA A 127 -4.50 -10.70 4.70
CA ALA A 127 -5.40 -11.14 5.75
C ALA A 127 -5.20 -10.36 7.05
N SER A 128 -6.29 -9.93 7.68
CA SER A 128 -6.30 -9.08 8.87
C SER A 128 -5.44 -9.61 10.01
N MET A 129 -5.45 -10.94 10.21
CA MET A 129 -4.70 -11.66 11.24
C MET A 129 -3.18 -11.44 11.15
N VAL A 130 -2.66 -11.22 9.94
CA VAL A 130 -1.24 -10.99 9.67
C VAL A 130 -0.91 -9.57 9.26
N TYR A 131 -1.94 -8.75 8.99
CA TYR A 131 -1.74 -7.37 8.55
C TYR A 131 -1.92 -6.35 9.66
N MET A 132 -2.97 -6.48 10.50
CA MET A 132 -3.24 -5.53 11.57
C MET A 132 -2.26 -5.77 12.73
N PRO A 133 -1.52 -4.74 13.18
CA PRO A 133 -0.52 -4.93 14.21
C PRO A 133 -1.14 -5.05 15.60
N LEU A 134 -0.44 -5.78 16.49
CA LEU A 134 -0.73 -5.85 17.93
C LEU A 134 -2.18 -6.28 18.24
N LEU A 135 -2.74 -7.20 17.44
CA LEU A 135 -4.09 -7.72 17.68
C LEU A 135 -4.18 -8.50 18.99
N GLU A 136 -3.15 -9.30 19.27
CA GLU A 136 -3.06 -10.10 20.49
C GLU A 136 -2.95 -9.19 21.72
N GLU A 137 -2.06 -8.21 21.69
CA GLU A 137 -1.84 -7.28 22.80
C GLU A 137 -3.07 -6.37 23.07
N THR A 138 -3.81 -6.02 22.02
CA THR A 138 -5.02 -5.20 22.15
C THR A 138 -6.29 -6.00 22.39
N GLY A 139 -6.23 -7.33 22.27
CA GLY A 139 -7.38 -8.20 22.36
C GLY A 139 -8.43 -8.00 21.27
N HIS A 140 -8.03 -7.41 20.12
CA HIS A 140 -8.96 -7.13 19.04
C HIS A 140 -9.09 -8.29 18.08
N MET A 141 -10.31 -8.79 17.90
CA MET A 141 -10.68 -9.70 16.84
C MET A 141 -11.08 -8.89 15.60
N PRO A 142 -10.41 -9.02 14.44
CA PRO A 142 -10.86 -8.39 13.22
C PRO A 142 -12.24 -8.89 12.79
N SER A 143 -13.05 -7.99 12.22
CA SER A 143 -14.41 -8.33 11.80
C SER A 143 -14.46 -9.24 10.58
N GLU A 144 -13.47 -9.11 9.69
CA GLU A 144 -13.40 -9.81 8.41
C GLU A 144 -11.98 -10.31 8.11
N LYS A 145 -11.89 -11.33 7.23
CA LYS A 145 -10.60 -11.84 6.75
C LYS A 145 -9.73 -10.73 6.17
N TYR A 146 -10.35 -9.76 5.50
CA TYR A 146 -9.68 -8.56 4.96
C TYR A 146 -10.44 -7.32 5.45
N ALA A 147 -9.94 -6.70 6.51
CA ALA A 147 -10.58 -5.56 7.15
C ALA A 147 -10.62 -4.31 6.26
N HIS A 148 -11.69 -3.54 6.40
CA HIS A 148 -11.83 -2.22 5.79
C HIS A 148 -11.00 -1.15 6.50
N ALA A 149 -10.67 -0.08 5.76
CA ALA A 149 -9.84 1.02 6.26
C ALA A 149 -10.31 1.62 7.60
N PRO A 150 -11.60 1.84 7.85
CA PRO A 150 -12.05 2.38 9.13
C PRO A 150 -11.73 1.48 10.34
N GLU A 151 -11.81 0.16 10.18
CA GLU A 151 -11.44 -0.77 11.26
C GLU A 151 -9.94 -0.77 11.53
N ILE A 152 -9.13 -0.72 10.46
CA ILE A 152 -7.66 -0.68 10.58
C ILE A 152 -7.23 0.65 11.23
N LEU A 153 -7.87 1.76 10.87
CA LEU A 153 -7.64 3.06 11.51
C LEU A 153 -8.01 3.02 12.99
N ALA A 154 -9.17 2.43 13.33
CA ALA A 154 -9.59 2.25 14.72
C ALA A 154 -8.59 1.41 15.53
N GLN A 155 -7.96 0.40 14.92
CA GLN A 155 -6.89 -0.37 15.56
C GLN A 155 -5.65 0.49 15.84
N CYS A 156 -5.23 1.35 14.88
CA CYS A 156 -4.14 2.31 15.13
C CYS A 156 -4.42 3.20 16.33
N GLN A 157 -5.62 3.75 16.39
CA GLN A 157 -6.05 4.60 17.50
C GLN A 157 -6.13 3.83 18.83
N ARG A 158 -6.55 2.56 18.79
CA ARG A 158 -6.58 1.68 19.98
C ARG A 158 -5.18 1.46 20.54
N ILE A 159 -4.21 1.15 19.68
CA ILE A 159 -2.80 1.03 20.06
C ILE A 159 -2.30 2.33 20.69
N GLY A 160 -2.55 3.47 20.03
CA GLY A 160 -2.16 4.78 20.54
C GLY A 160 -2.70 5.07 21.94
N ARG A 161 -3.96 4.74 22.20
CA ARG A 161 -4.60 4.90 23.54
C ARG A 161 -4.05 3.91 24.56
N GLN A 162 -3.96 2.63 24.21
CA GLN A 162 -3.55 1.58 25.15
C GLN A 162 -2.12 1.80 25.68
N TYR A 163 -1.22 2.26 24.79
CA TYR A 163 0.16 2.54 25.15
C TYR A 163 0.42 4.01 25.52
N GLN A 164 -0.63 4.82 25.70
CA GLN A 164 -0.56 6.25 26.09
C GLN A 164 0.32 7.10 25.13
N LEU A 165 0.39 6.71 23.87
CA LEU A 165 1.23 7.42 22.89
C LEU A 165 0.67 8.79 22.51
N TYR A 166 -0.62 9.04 22.75
CA TYR A 166 -1.26 10.35 22.55
C TYR A 166 -0.71 11.44 23.47
N ASP A 167 -0.29 11.08 24.67
CA ASP A 167 0.09 12.05 25.71
C ASP A 167 1.27 12.93 25.30
N ASN A 168 2.15 12.43 24.45
CA ASN A 168 3.34 13.16 23.98
C ASN A 168 3.40 13.26 22.44
N ALA A 169 2.34 12.94 21.72
CA ALA A 169 2.29 13.02 20.26
C ALA A 169 2.19 14.48 19.77
N LEU A 170 2.79 14.75 18.63
CA LEU A 170 2.70 16.03 17.93
C LEU A 170 2.03 15.82 16.59
N PHE A 171 0.74 16.08 16.51
CA PHE A 171 -0.05 16.01 15.27
C PHE A 171 0.03 17.32 14.47
N HIS A 172 -0.36 17.27 13.19
CA HIS A 172 -0.23 18.37 12.23
C HIS A 172 1.18 19.00 12.26
N THR A 173 2.19 18.14 12.42
CA THR A 173 3.56 18.58 12.65
C THR A 173 4.49 17.90 11.66
N GLU A 174 5.16 18.71 10.83
CA GLU A 174 6.13 18.24 9.85
C GLU A 174 7.55 18.59 10.30
N ILE A 175 8.46 17.63 10.16
CA ILE A 175 9.90 17.87 10.39
C ILE A 175 10.42 18.78 9.28
N THR A 176 11.14 19.83 9.66
CA THR A 176 11.84 20.74 8.72
C THR A 176 13.35 20.51 8.70
N SER A 177 13.94 20.09 9.84
CA SER A 177 15.31 19.61 9.90
C SER A 177 15.50 18.60 11.04
N LEU A 178 16.46 17.70 10.83
CA LEU A 178 16.88 16.69 11.78
C LEU A 178 18.42 16.63 11.76
N ASP A 179 19.06 17.17 12.79
CA ASP A 179 20.49 17.43 12.81
C ASP A 179 21.14 16.76 14.02
N TRP A 180 22.26 16.03 13.81
CA TRP A 180 23.04 15.45 14.88
C TRP A 180 23.90 16.51 15.57
N ASP A 181 23.69 16.71 16.86
CA ASP A 181 24.56 17.54 17.72
C ASP A 181 25.69 16.66 18.29
N GLN A 182 26.88 16.76 17.71
CA GLN A 182 28.04 15.98 18.11
C GLN A 182 28.51 16.29 19.55
N ALA A 183 28.38 17.53 19.97
CA ALA A 183 28.82 17.97 21.31
C ALA A 183 27.84 17.47 22.38
N GLY A 184 26.55 17.58 22.10
CA GLY A 184 25.48 17.11 22.99
C GLY A 184 25.15 15.63 22.87
N GLN A 185 25.71 14.92 21.88
CA GLN A 185 25.42 13.52 21.53
C GLN A 185 23.92 13.21 21.47
N ARG A 186 23.19 14.05 20.76
CA ARG A 186 21.73 14.00 20.64
C ARG A 186 21.28 14.56 19.30
N TRP A 187 20.05 14.29 18.95
CA TRP A 187 19.39 14.83 17.78
C TRP A 187 18.69 16.15 18.12
N VAL A 188 18.82 17.14 17.24
CA VAL A 188 18.05 18.40 17.28
C VAL A 188 16.98 18.34 16.21
N ILE A 189 15.73 18.43 16.63
CA ILE A 189 14.55 18.32 15.77
C ILE A 189 13.91 19.71 15.65
N ARG A 190 13.66 20.16 14.40
CA ARG A 190 12.87 21.36 14.10
C ARG A 190 11.66 21.01 13.28
N THR A 191 10.57 21.72 13.51
CA THR A 191 9.30 21.47 12.82
C THR A 191 8.71 22.75 12.21
N ASN A 192 7.71 22.57 11.36
CA ASN A 192 6.90 23.67 10.79
C ASN A 192 6.06 24.42 11.85
N ARG A 193 5.96 23.89 13.10
CA ARG A 193 5.23 24.49 14.21
C ARG A 193 6.11 25.31 15.16
N GLY A 194 7.35 25.61 14.75
CA GLY A 194 8.31 26.35 15.56
C GLY A 194 8.99 25.53 16.67
N ASP A 195 8.73 24.22 16.74
CA ASP A 195 9.39 23.36 17.70
C ASP A 195 10.91 23.31 17.44
N ARG A 196 11.68 23.30 18.54
CA ARG A 196 13.10 22.99 18.58
C ARG A 196 13.41 22.17 19.82
N PHE A 197 13.15 20.89 19.77
CA PHE A 197 13.39 19.96 20.87
C PHE A 197 14.52 18.99 20.54
N THR A 198 14.95 18.20 21.50
CA THR A 198 16.04 17.23 21.31
C THR A 198 15.59 15.81 21.67
N ALA A 199 16.29 14.81 21.11
CA ALA A 199 16.09 13.41 21.43
C ALA A 199 17.40 12.64 21.47
N SER A 200 17.51 11.67 22.37
CA SER A 200 18.67 10.76 22.43
C SER A 200 18.67 9.77 21.27
N PHE A 201 17.48 9.31 20.88
CA PHE A 201 17.27 8.34 19.79
C PHE A 201 16.18 8.82 18.84
N ILE A 202 16.30 8.45 17.58
CA ILE A 202 15.33 8.78 16.53
C ILE A 202 14.90 7.52 15.77
N GLY A 203 13.59 7.34 15.58
CA GLY A 203 13.01 6.42 14.61
C GLY A 203 12.43 7.18 13.41
N LEU A 204 12.69 6.72 12.21
CA LEU A 204 12.13 7.28 10.97
C LEU A 204 11.24 6.26 10.28
N GLY A 205 9.94 6.52 10.26
CA GLY A 205 8.92 5.69 9.64
C GLY A 205 7.95 6.50 8.79
N THR A 206 8.49 7.29 7.84
CA THR A 206 7.69 8.23 7.04
C THR A 206 6.70 7.58 6.05
N GLY A 207 6.75 6.26 5.87
CA GLY A 207 5.82 5.50 5.04
C GLY A 207 5.82 5.88 3.54
N PRO A 208 5.27 5.01 2.67
CA PRO A 208 5.26 5.28 1.23
C PRO A 208 3.92 5.81 0.68
N LEU A 209 2.80 5.70 1.41
CA LEU A 209 1.45 5.88 0.86
C LEU A 209 0.71 7.09 1.45
N HIS A 210 1.37 8.26 1.49
CA HIS A 210 0.79 9.48 2.06
C HIS A 210 1.01 10.74 1.19
N VAL A 211 2.09 10.79 0.39
CA VAL A 211 2.32 11.89 -0.55
C VAL A 211 1.72 11.52 -1.90
N PRO A 212 0.62 12.18 -2.33
CA PRO A 212 -0.01 11.91 -3.62
C PRO A 212 0.96 12.12 -4.79
N LYS A 213 0.77 11.37 -5.85
CA LYS A 213 1.52 11.49 -7.09
C LYS A 213 0.57 11.87 -8.23
N LEU A 214 0.67 13.08 -8.73
CA LEU A 214 -0.13 13.54 -9.87
C LEU A 214 0.61 13.32 -11.19
N PRO A 215 -0.07 12.85 -12.26
CA PRO A 215 0.55 12.73 -13.56
C PRO A 215 0.81 14.12 -14.16
N GLY A 216 1.96 14.29 -14.80
CA GLY A 216 2.30 15.51 -15.56
C GLY A 216 1.60 15.56 -16.92
N ILE A 217 0.28 15.36 -16.94
CA ILE A 217 -0.51 15.42 -18.17
C ILE A 217 -0.63 16.87 -18.63
N PRO A 218 -0.28 17.21 -19.89
CA PRO A 218 -0.47 18.56 -20.40
C PRO A 218 -1.89 19.06 -20.20
N GLY A 219 -2.06 20.28 -19.72
CA GLY A 219 -3.35 20.89 -19.46
C GLY A 219 -4.07 20.44 -18.19
N ILE A 220 -3.40 19.69 -17.30
CA ILE A 220 -4.00 19.24 -16.02
C ILE A 220 -4.54 20.42 -15.18
N GLU A 221 -3.98 21.62 -15.34
CA GLU A 221 -4.42 22.84 -14.68
C GLU A 221 -5.60 23.55 -15.38
N ASP A 222 -5.92 23.15 -16.62
CA ASP A 222 -6.95 23.82 -17.44
C ASP A 222 -8.35 23.34 -17.09
N PHE A 223 -8.50 22.17 -16.49
CA PHE A 223 -9.79 21.55 -16.19
C PHE A 223 -10.67 22.45 -15.32
N LYS A 224 -11.92 22.68 -15.77
CA LYS A 224 -12.89 23.53 -15.07
C LYS A 224 -13.87 22.76 -14.19
N GLY A 225 -13.92 21.42 -14.33
CA GLY A 225 -14.70 20.56 -13.46
C GLY A 225 -14.04 20.32 -12.11
N HIS A 226 -14.61 19.45 -11.32
CA HIS A 226 -14.07 19.08 -10.02
C HIS A 226 -12.98 18.00 -10.13
N SER A 227 -11.92 18.10 -9.35
CA SER A 227 -10.89 17.05 -9.36
C SER A 227 -10.26 16.85 -7.99
N PHE A 228 -9.92 15.59 -7.67
CA PHE A 228 -9.22 15.26 -6.44
C PHE A 228 -8.40 13.97 -6.59
N HIS A 229 -7.42 13.79 -5.71
CA HIS A 229 -6.67 12.55 -5.59
C HIS A 229 -7.37 11.59 -4.63
N THR A 230 -7.33 10.29 -4.88
CA THR A 230 -8.01 9.27 -4.06
C THR A 230 -7.65 9.31 -2.57
N SER A 231 -6.43 9.72 -2.20
CA SER A 231 -6.04 9.91 -0.79
C SER A 231 -6.53 11.23 -0.17
N ARG A 232 -7.27 12.00 -0.91
CA ARG A 232 -7.96 13.23 -0.50
C ARG A 232 -9.38 13.17 -1.02
N TRP A 233 -10.08 12.04 -0.73
CA TRP A 233 -11.43 11.80 -1.23
C TRP A 233 -12.39 12.86 -0.74
N ASP A 234 -13.10 13.47 -1.66
CA ASP A 234 -14.03 14.55 -1.38
C ASP A 234 -15.46 14.02 -1.27
N TYR A 235 -15.87 13.66 -0.06
CA TYR A 235 -17.23 13.20 0.24
C TYR A 235 -18.26 14.33 0.22
N ASP A 236 -17.85 15.59 0.38
CA ASP A 236 -18.75 16.73 0.19
C ASP A 236 -19.20 16.85 -1.25
N TYR A 237 -18.34 16.51 -2.19
CA TYR A 237 -18.67 16.47 -3.61
C TYR A 237 -19.35 15.17 -4.03
N THR A 238 -18.89 14.02 -3.57
CA THR A 238 -19.37 12.71 -4.04
C THR A 238 -20.60 12.20 -3.30
N GLY A 239 -20.81 12.59 -2.05
CA GLY A 239 -21.64 11.85 -1.12
C GLY A 239 -20.98 10.54 -0.69
N GLY A 240 -21.70 9.72 0.06
CA GLY A 240 -21.19 8.44 0.55
C GLY A 240 -20.26 8.56 1.76
N ASP A 241 -19.55 7.47 2.05
CA ASP A 241 -18.60 7.37 3.16
C ASP A 241 -17.47 6.34 2.88
N PRO A 242 -16.45 6.24 3.75
CA PRO A 242 -15.37 5.26 3.61
C PRO A 242 -15.81 3.79 3.65
N LEU A 243 -16.98 3.47 4.22
CA LEU A 243 -17.54 2.10 4.26
C LEU A 243 -18.26 1.73 2.96
N GLY A 244 -18.45 2.71 2.05
CA GLY A 244 -19.02 2.48 0.73
C GLY A 244 -20.52 2.74 0.66
N ALA A 245 -21.06 3.61 1.51
CA ALA A 245 -22.40 4.16 1.33
C ALA A 245 -22.57 4.79 -0.06
N PRO A 246 -23.78 4.82 -0.63
CA PRO A 246 -24.02 5.36 -1.97
C PRO A 246 -23.51 6.79 -2.14
N MET A 247 -22.78 7.03 -3.22
CA MET A 247 -22.28 8.37 -3.60
C MET A 247 -23.34 9.10 -4.44
N ASP A 248 -24.47 9.38 -3.82
CA ASP A 248 -25.72 9.88 -4.46
C ASP A 248 -25.54 11.20 -5.22
N LYS A 249 -24.58 12.03 -4.81
CA LYS A 249 -24.25 13.30 -5.49
C LYS A 249 -23.56 13.10 -6.85
N LEU A 250 -23.19 11.86 -7.20
CA LEU A 250 -22.64 11.51 -8.51
C LEU A 250 -23.70 11.03 -9.52
N ALA A 251 -24.97 10.91 -9.13
CA ALA A 251 -26.03 10.35 -9.96
C ALA A 251 -26.28 11.12 -11.27
N ASP A 252 -25.95 12.39 -11.35
CA ASP A 252 -26.02 13.24 -12.54
C ASP A 252 -24.66 13.51 -13.19
N LYS A 253 -23.55 13.00 -12.65
CA LYS A 253 -22.16 13.31 -13.03
C LYS A 253 -21.54 12.26 -13.96
N ARG A 254 -20.76 12.74 -14.91
CA ARG A 254 -19.79 11.94 -15.68
C ARG A 254 -18.46 11.99 -14.94
N VAL A 255 -17.99 10.84 -14.51
CA VAL A 255 -16.78 10.72 -13.66
C VAL A 255 -15.68 10.02 -14.44
N ALA A 256 -14.49 10.60 -14.44
CA ALA A 256 -13.26 9.95 -14.89
C ALA A 256 -12.44 9.49 -13.69
N ILE A 257 -11.94 8.25 -13.72
CA ILE A 257 -10.89 7.81 -12.81
C ILE A 257 -9.63 7.47 -13.62
N ILE A 258 -8.50 8.10 -13.27
CA ILE A 258 -7.21 7.88 -13.96
C ILE A 258 -6.37 6.91 -13.16
N GLY A 259 -6.13 5.73 -13.75
CA GLY A 259 -5.36 4.65 -13.15
C GLY A 259 -6.18 3.40 -12.89
N THR A 260 -5.51 2.25 -12.87
CA THR A 260 -6.09 0.93 -12.66
C THR A 260 -5.27 0.09 -11.66
N GLY A 261 -4.58 0.76 -10.72
CA GLY A 261 -3.88 0.12 -9.60
C GLY A 261 -4.82 -0.26 -8.46
N ALA A 262 -4.27 -0.73 -7.34
CA ALA A 262 -5.03 -1.26 -6.21
C ALA A 262 -6.14 -0.32 -5.70
N THR A 263 -5.88 0.98 -5.63
CA THR A 263 -6.89 1.98 -5.21
C THR A 263 -8.09 2.01 -6.16
N SER A 264 -7.82 2.10 -7.47
CA SER A 264 -8.89 2.12 -8.48
C SER A 264 -9.67 0.82 -8.50
N VAL A 265 -8.99 -0.32 -8.33
CA VAL A 265 -9.63 -1.65 -8.25
C VAL A 265 -10.68 -1.69 -7.13
N GLN A 266 -10.41 -1.02 -6.02
CA GLN A 266 -11.34 -0.95 -4.89
C GLN A 266 -12.43 0.12 -5.08
N ALA A 267 -12.11 1.29 -5.63
CA ALA A 267 -13.05 2.40 -5.77
C ALA A 267 -14.03 2.24 -6.94
N VAL A 268 -13.60 1.66 -8.07
CA VAL A 268 -14.42 1.51 -9.28
C VAL A 268 -15.77 0.81 -9.03
N PRO A 269 -15.86 -0.29 -8.28
CA PRO A 269 -17.15 -0.94 -7.99
C PRO A 269 -18.15 -0.04 -7.25
N HIS A 270 -17.66 0.87 -6.41
CA HIS A 270 -18.50 1.83 -5.68
C HIS A 270 -18.95 2.99 -6.60
N LEU A 271 -18.05 3.53 -7.41
CA LEU A 271 -18.37 4.56 -8.41
C LEU A 271 -19.37 4.05 -9.46
N ALA A 272 -19.21 2.79 -9.89
CA ALA A 272 -20.06 2.15 -10.88
C ALA A 272 -21.54 2.05 -10.47
N LYS A 273 -21.80 2.01 -9.15
CA LYS A 273 -23.17 1.89 -8.61
C LYS A 273 -23.98 3.18 -8.75
N THR A 274 -23.33 4.34 -8.77
CA THR A 274 -24.02 5.63 -8.57
C THR A 274 -23.70 6.68 -9.63
N ALA A 275 -22.50 6.70 -10.21
CA ALA A 275 -22.15 7.67 -11.23
C ALA A 275 -23.06 7.55 -12.48
N LYS A 276 -23.54 8.68 -13.03
CA LYS A 276 -24.26 8.71 -14.30
C LYS A 276 -23.48 8.01 -15.41
N GLN A 277 -22.17 8.27 -15.47
CA GLN A 277 -21.22 7.63 -16.35
C GLN A 277 -19.87 7.54 -15.64
N LEU A 278 -19.23 6.39 -15.71
CA LEU A 278 -17.88 6.16 -15.19
C LEU A 278 -16.95 5.80 -16.36
N LEU A 279 -15.91 6.61 -16.54
CA LEU A 279 -14.84 6.38 -17.51
C LEU A 279 -13.56 6.00 -16.77
N VAL A 280 -13.08 4.76 -16.98
CA VAL A 280 -11.87 4.24 -16.33
C VAL A 280 -10.71 4.33 -17.30
N PHE A 281 -9.78 5.25 -17.07
CA PHE A 281 -8.62 5.48 -17.94
C PHE A 281 -7.46 4.56 -17.55
N GLN A 282 -7.14 3.64 -18.46
CA GLN A 282 -6.16 2.59 -18.24
C GLN A 282 -4.88 2.81 -19.06
N ARG A 283 -3.73 2.82 -18.38
CA ARG A 283 -2.42 2.71 -19.01
C ARG A 283 -1.88 1.28 -18.99
N THR A 284 -2.07 0.60 -17.87
CA THR A 284 -1.60 -0.77 -17.66
C THR A 284 -2.64 -1.53 -16.86
N PRO A 285 -3.19 -2.63 -17.38
CA PRO A 285 -4.12 -3.45 -16.61
C PRO A 285 -3.45 -4.03 -15.37
N SER A 286 -4.21 -4.19 -14.29
CA SER A 286 -3.79 -4.94 -13.12
C SER A 286 -4.22 -6.41 -13.23
N SER A 287 -3.44 -7.32 -12.66
CA SER A 287 -3.89 -8.70 -12.44
C SER A 287 -4.93 -8.70 -11.32
N ILE A 288 -6.12 -9.22 -11.60
CA ILE A 288 -7.23 -9.22 -10.65
C ILE A 288 -7.60 -10.66 -10.30
N ASP A 289 -7.16 -11.09 -9.14
CA ASP A 289 -7.48 -12.40 -8.61
C ASP A 289 -8.66 -12.34 -7.62
N VAL A 290 -9.08 -13.48 -7.13
CA VAL A 290 -10.17 -13.64 -6.14
C VAL A 290 -9.68 -13.14 -4.78
N ARG A 291 -10.53 -12.38 -4.07
CA ARG A 291 -10.30 -11.98 -2.68
C ARG A 291 -10.98 -12.95 -1.70
N ALA A 292 -12.21 -13.32 -1.99
CA ALA A 292 -13.04 -14.16 -1.12
C ALA A 292 -13.09 -13.64 0.32
N ASN A 293 -13.42 -12.35 0.49
CA ASN A 293 -13.58 -11.78 1.82
C ASN A 293 -14.79 -12.39 2.55
N ALA A 294 -14.65 -12.65 3.83
CA ALA A 294 -15.69 -13.21 4.68
C ALA A 294 -15.55 -12.71 6.12
N PRO A 295 -16.64 -12.60 6.87
CA PRO A 295 -16.59 -12.37 8.32
C PRO A 295 -15.75 -13.44 9.03
N ILE A 296 -15.02 -13.03 10.06
CA ILE A 296 -14.32 -13.96 10.94
C ILE A 296 -15.32 -14.54 11.95
N ASP A 297 -15.36 -15.87 12.05
CA ASP A 297 -16.18 -16.57 13.03
C ASP A 297 -15.58 -16.40 14.42
N PRO A 298 -16.34 -15.86 15.39
CA PRO A 298 -15.84 -15.66 16.76
C PRO A 298 -15.47 -16.95 17.49
N GLU A 299 -16.18 -18.04 17.28
CA GLU A 299 -15.90 -19.33 17.93
C GLU A 299 -14.60 -19.92 17.38
N TRP A 300 -14.42 -19.86 16.06
CA TRP A 300 -13.17 -20.26 15.42
C TRP A 300 -12.00 -19.41 15.91
N PHE A 301 -12.18 -18.05 15.98
CA PHE A 301 -11.13 -17.15 16.45
C PHE A 301 -10.71 -17.45 17.89
N GLN A 302 -11.66 -17.69 18.81
CA GLN A 302 -11.38 -18.08 20.18
C GLN A 302 -10.56 -19.39 20.25
N GLY A 303 -10.81 -20.32 19.34
CA GLY A 303 -10.06 -21.58 19.26
C GLY A 303 -8.61 -21.44 18.82
N ILE A 304 -8.22 -20.36 18.19
CA ILE A 304 -6.84 -20.11 17.73
C ILE A 304 -6.11 -19.04 18.56
N ALA A 305 -6.82 -18.25 19.35
CA ALA A 305 -6.30 -17.07 20.08
C ALA A 305 -5.60 -17.49 21.39
N GLU A 306 -4.69 -18.44 21.31
CA GLU A 306 -3.77 -18.82 22.39
C GLU A 306 -2.57 -17.86 22.43
N GLU A 307 -1.86 -17.79 23.57
CA GLU A 307 -0.66 -16.95 23.70
C GLU A 307 0.33 -17.19 22.55
N GLY A 308 0.77 -16.10 21.92
CA GLY A 308 1.69 -16.13 20.77
C GLY A 308 1.02 -16.42 19.42
N TRP A 309 -0.31 -16.46 19.35
CA TRP A 309 -1.02 -16.80 18.12
C TRP A 309 -0.69 -15.85 16.96
N GLN A 310 -0.61 -14.55 17.22
CA GLN A 310 -0.36 -13.58 16.15
C GLN A 310 1.06 -13.71 15.59
N GLN A 311 2.06 -13.92 16.44
CA GLN A 311 3.43 -14.17 16.01
C GLN A 311 3.52 -15.42 15.14
N ARG A 312 2.87 -16.52 15.53
CA ARG A 312 2.80 -17.76 14.73
C ARG A 312 2.20 -17.52 13.35
N TRP A 313 1.14 -16.74 13.26
CA TRP A 313 0.50 -16.40 12.00
C TRP A 313 1.41 -15.53 11.10
N LEU A 314 2.08 -14.54 11.67
CA LEU A 314 3.03 -13.66 10.96
C LEU A 314 4.21 -14.48 10.39
N GLU A 315 4.81 -15.33 11.19
CA GLU A 315 5.92 -16.22 10.77
C GLU A 315 5.47 -17.18 9.68
N ASN A 316 4.33 -17.86 9.87
CA ASN A 316 3.77 -18.79 8.89
C ASN A 316 3.51 -18.12 7.54
N PHE A 317 2.91 -16.93 7.55
CA PHE A 317 2.64 -16.19 6.32
C PHE A 317 3.93 -15.79 5.60
N THR A 318 4.92 -15.30 6.36
CA THR A 318 6.22 -14.91 5.80
C THR A 318 6.97 -16.10 5.23
N ASP A 319 7.00 -17.21 5.92
CA ASP A 319 7.62 -18.46 5.45
C ASP A 319 6.95 -18.98 4.18
N ASN A 320 5.62 -18.89 4.10
CA ASN A 320 4.90 -19.26 2.90
C ASN A 320 5.26 -18.35 1.71
N GLN A 321 5.32 -17.05 1.92
CA GLN A 321 5.68 -16.09 0.84
C GLN A 321 7.16 -16.18 0.43
N ALA A 322 8.05 -16.34 1.40
CA ALA A 322 9.50 -16.41 1.16
C ALA A 322 9.99 -17.78 0.66
N MET A 323 9.09 -18.73 0.40
CA MET A 323 9.43 -20.11 0.05
C MET A 323 10.23 -20.83 1.14
N GLY A 324 10.02 -20.46 2.41
CA GLY A 324 10.60 -21.09 3.57
C GLY A 324 10.02 -22.50 3.84
N ASP A 325 10.31 -23.05 5.00
CA ASP A 325 10.00 -24.46 5.34
C ASP A 325 8.62 -24.67 5.99
N ALA A 326 7.66 -23.77 5.64
CA ALA A 326 6.29 -23.84 6.15
C ALA A 326 5.62 -25.18 5.79
N LYS A 327 5.17 -25.90 6.82
CA LYS A 327 4.48 -27.21 6.68
C LYS A 327 2.99 -27.05 6.40
N GLU A 328 2.43 -25.90 6.74
CA GLU A 328 1.03 -25.54 6.55
C GLU A 328 0.92 -24.09 6.04
N ASP A 329 -0.23 -23.71 5.55
CA ASP A 329 -0.55 -22.34 5.16
C ASP A 329 -1.80 -21.91 5.92
N LEU A 330 -1.63 -21.10 6.96
CA LEU A 330 -2.73 -20.68 7.84
C LEU A 330 -3.65 -19.66 7.15
N VAL A 331 -3.15 -18.89 6.19
CA VAL A 331 -3.91 -17.84 5.49
C VAL A 331 -4.65 -18.38 4.28
N GLN A 332 -4.01 -19.24 3.51
CA GLN A 332 -4.57 -19.89 2.31
C GLN A 332 -5.26 -18.91 1.36
N ASP A 333 -4.51 -17.91 0.87
CA ASP A 333 -5.04 -16.89 -0.04
C ASP A 333 -4.19 -16.71 -1.31
N GLY A 334 -4.54 -15.72 -2.11
CA GLY A 334 -3.84 -15.40 -3.35
C GLY A 334 -2.38 -14.96 -3.15
N TRP A 335 -1.99 -14.49 -1.95
CA TRP A 335 -0.61 -14.14 -1.66
C TRP A 335 0.30 -15.34 -1.47
N THR A 336 -0.25 -16.45 -0.99
CA THR A 336 0.49 -17.68 -0.74
C THR A 336 0.30 -18.73 -1.85
N ASP A 337 -0.67 -18.55 -2.74
CA ASP A 337 -1.04 -19.50 -3.79
C ASP A 337 0.13 -19.83 -4.73
N LEU A 338 0.83 -18.81 -5.25
CA LEU A 338 1.97 -19.04 -6.15
C LEU A 338 3.07 -19.84 -5.47
N SER A 339 3.40 -19.54 -4.22
CA SER A 339 4.42 -20.24 -3.45
C SER A 339 4.04 -21.70 -3.18
N ARG A 340 2.76 -21.98 -2.87
CA ARG A 340 2.24 -23.35 -2.73
C ARG A 340 2.40 -24.14 -4.03
N ARG A 341 2.02 -23.57 -5.17
CA ARG A 341 2.16 -24.18 -6.50
C ARG A 341 3.62 -24.50 -6.83
N ILE A 342 4.52 -23.56 -6.58
CA ILE A 342 5.95 -23.74 -6.82
C ILE A 342 6.49 -24.87 -5.95
N ARG A 343 6.18 -24.90 -4.64
CA ARG A 343 6.59 -25.96 -3.72
C ARG A 343 6.07 -27.33 -4.16
N ALA A 344 4.79 -27.43 -4.48
CA ALA A 344 4.19 -28.66 -4.96
C ALA A 344 4.89 -29.17 -6.24
N ARG A 345 5.19 -28.26 -7.17
CA ARG A 345 5.89 -28.59 -8.41
C ARG A 345 7.34 -29.05 -8.14
N ILE A 346 8.09 -28.34 -7.31
CA ILE A 346 9.46 -28.72 -6.94
C ILE A 346 9.45 -30.09 -6.25
N SER A 347 8.51 -30.34 -5.36
CA SER A 347 8.38 -31.63 -4.66
C SER A 347 8.07 -32.79 -5.59
N SER A 348 7.40 -32.53 -6.70
CA SER A 348 7.09 -33.54 -7.73
C SER A 348 8.24 -33.80 -8.72
N LEU A 349 9.28 -32.95 -8.74
CA LEU A 349 10.44 -33.15 -9.60
C LEU A 349 11.25 -34.39 -9.17
N PRO A 350 11.81 -35.14 -10.13
CA PRO A 350 12.81 -36.16 -9.84
C PRO A 350 14.01 -35.54 -9.07
N PRO A 351 14.68 -36.30 -8.18
CA PRO A 351 15.77 -35.77 -7.35
C PRO A 351 16.87 -35.05 -8.15
N GLU A 352 17.23 -35.57 -9.33
CA GLU A 352 18.25 -35.01 -10.21
C GLU A 352 17.83 -33.67 -10.84
N GLN A 353 16.54 -33.37 -10.91
CA GLN A 353 16.00 -32.10 -11.41
C GLN A 353 15.75 -31.09 -10.29
N ARG A 354 15.92 -31.44 -9.01
CA ARG A 354 15.81 -30.52 -7.87
C ARG A 354 17.10 -29.69 -7.71
N ASN A 355 17.47 -29.00 -8.76
CA ASN A 355 18.62 -28.12 -8.87
C ASN A 355 18.16 -26.70 -9.24
N PRO A 356 19.03 -25.67 -9.24
CA PRO A 356 18.63 -24.29 -9.52
C PRO A 356 17.89 -24.10 -10.84
N LEU A 357 18.22 -24.85 -11.89
CA LEU A 357 17.54 -24.76 -13.20
C LEU A 357 16.13 -25.36 -13.12
N GLY A 358 15.97 -26.51 -12.49
CA GLY A 358 14.65 -27.13 -12.26
C GLY A 358 13.75 -26.27 -11.38
N MET A 359 14.31 -25.66 -10.33
CA MET A 359 13.59 -24.71 -9.49
C MET A 359 13.14 -23.47 -10.26
N LEU A 360 14.00 -22.90 -11.11
CA LEU A 360 13.66 -21.77 -11.97
C LEU A 360 12.54 -22.13 -12.95
N ALA A 361 12.62 -23.31 -13.57
CA ALA A 361 11.59 -23.81 -14.48
C ALA A 361 10.25 -24.03 -13.74
N ALA A 362 10.29 -24.60 -12.54
CA ALA A 362 9.11 -24.78 -11.71
C ALA A 362 8.44 -23.44 -11.34
N PHE A 363 9.25 -22.43 -10.98
CA PHE A 363 8.77 -21.08 -10.73
C PHE A 363 8.10 -20.47 -11.97
N GLU A 364 8.79 -20.50 -13.10
CA GLU A 364 8.31 -19.91 -14.35
C GLU A 364 7.00 -20.55 -14.82
N GLN A 365 6.90 -21.88 -14.78
CA GLN A 365 5.72 -22.60 -15.19
C GLN A 365 4.53 -22.31 -14.26
N SER A 366 4.76 -22.28 -12.93
CA SER A 366 3.72 -21.97 -11.96
C SER A 366 3.17 -20.54 -12.11
N ASP A 367 4.06 -19.57 -12.38
CA ASP A 367 3.67 -18.19 -12.64
C ASP A 367 2.84 -18.06 -13.93
N PHE A 368 3.25 -18.75 -15.00
CA PHE A 368 2.51 -18.73 -16.25
C PHE A 368 1.10 -19.30 -16.10
N GLU A 369 0.98 -20.45 -15.47
CA GLU A 369 -0.32 -21.08 -15.21
C GLU A 369 -1.22 -20.19 -14.36
N LYS A 370 -0.69 -19.61 -13.28
CA LYS A 370 -1.45 -18.69 -12.45
C LYS A 370 -1.92 -17.45 -13.24
N MET A 371 -1.07 -16.89 -14.07
CA MET A 371 -1.43 -15.72 -14.88
C MET A 371 -2.43 -16.07 -16.00
N GLU A 372 -2.42 -17.30 -16.54
CA GLU A 372 -3.47 -17.75 -17.46
C GLU A 372 -4.82 -17.88 -16.74
N GLU A 373 -4.86 -18.46 -15.54
CA GLU A 373 -6.09 -18.53 -14.74
C GLU A 373 -6.68 -17.13 -14.47
N ILE A 374 -5.84 -16.15 -14.13
CA ILE A 374 -6.28 -14.78 -13.94
C ILE A 374 -6.82 -14.17 -15.25
N ARG A 375 -6.22 -14.47 -16.41
CA ARG A 375 -6.73 -14.02 -17.71
C ARG A 375 -8.04 -14.72 -18.10
N ASP A 376 -8.16 -16.02 -17.85
CA ASP A 376 -9.37 -16.78 -18.09
C ASP A 376 -10.52 -16.26 -17.19
N ARG A 377 -10.23 -15.87 -15.95
CA ARG A 377 -11.22 -15.24 -15.06
C ARG A 377 -11.76 -13.93 -15.65
N VAL A 378 -10.92 -13.13 -16.32
CA VAL A 378 -11.40 -11.92 -17.03
C VAL A 378 -12.39 -12.28 -18.13
N ASP A 379 -12.09 -13.30 -18.96
CA ASP A 379 -12.99 -13.75 -20.02
C ASP A 379 -14.30 -14.33 -19.50
N GLN A 380 -14.28 -14.98 -18.33
CA GLN A 380 -15.47 -15.55 -17.71
C GLN A 380 -16.41 -14.50 -17.14
N ILE A 381 -15.85 -13.37 -16.67
CA ILE A 381 -16.63 -12.34 -15.95
C ILE A 381 -17.06 -11.20 -16.85
N VAL A 382 -16.19 -10.72 -17.73
CA VAL A 382 -16.44 -9.54 -18.56
C VAL A 382 -17.10 -9.95 -19.86
N GLY A 383 -18.37 -9.54 -20.05
CA GLY A 383 -19.18 -9.97 -21.18
C GLY A 383 -18.74 -9.42 -22.54
N ASP A 384 -18.23 -8.17 -22.57
CA ASP A 384 -17.69 -7.59 -23.80
C ASP A 384 -16.24 -8.06 -24.04
N ARG A 385 -16.05 -8.79 -25.15
CA ARG A 385 -14.77 -9.42 -25.49
C ARG A 385 -13.64 -8.41 -25.72
N GLU A 386 -13.95 -7.23 -26.26
CA GLU A 386 -12.95 -6.19 -26.49
C GLU A 386 -12.45 -5.64 -25.15
N THR A 387 -13.35 -5.29 -24.26
CA THR A 387 -13.04 -4.84 -22.90
C THR A 387 -12.30 -5.93 -22.12
N ALA A 388 -12.74 -7.19 -22.18
CA ALA A 388 -12.05 -8.32 -21.56
C ALA A 388 -10.60 -8.44 -22.05
N GLY A 389 -10.37 -8.33 -23.36
CA GLY A 389 -9.03 -8.38 -23.94
C GLY A 389 -8.10 -7.27 -23.40
N LYS A 390 -8.63 -6.06 -23.21
CA LYS A 390 -7.91 -4.89 -22.68
C LYS A 390 -7.64 -4.97 -21.18
N LEU A 391 -8.46 -5.68 -20.41
CA LEU A 391 -8.29 -5.88 -18.97
C LEU A 391 -7.28 -6.98 -18.61
N LYS A 392 -6.83 -7.79 -19.57
CA LYS A 392 -5.87 -8.86 -19.31
C LYS A 392 -4.47 -8.32 -19.03
N ALA A 393 -3.88 -8.79 -17.93
CA ALA A 393 -2.51 -8.48 -17.54
C ALA A 393 -1.50 -9.39 -18.28
N TRP A 394 -0.55 -8.77 -18.99
CA TRP A 394 0.49 -9.47 -19.77
C TRP A 394 1.86 -9.23 -19.15
N TYR A 395 2.07 -9.74 -17.95
CA TYR A 395 3.32 -9.71 -17.20
C TYR A 395 3.30 -10.82 -16.12
N ARG A 396 4.44 -11.11 -15.50
CA ARG A 396 4.51 -12.06 -14.38
C ARG A 396 3.78 -11.50 -13.15
N GLN A 397 3.15 -12.37 -12.35
CA GLN A 397 2.28 -11.96 -11.24
C GLN A 397 2.94 -10.93 -10.31
N LEU A 398 4.21 -11.11 -9.95
CA LEU A 398 4.92 -10.24 -9.02
C LEU A 398 5.65 -9.05 -9.69
N CYS A 399 5.53 -8.86 -11.00
CA CYS A 399 6.09 -7.67 -11.69
C CYS A 399 5.34 -6.37 -11.37
N LYS A 400 4.08 -6.48 -10.99
CA LYS A 400 3.28 -5.41 -10.38
C LYS A 400 2.66 -5.98 -9.11
N ARG A 401 2.27 -5.09 -8.19
CA ARG A 401 1.50 -5.51 -7.03
C ARG A 401 0.25 -6.27 -7.48
N PRO A 402 0.07 -7.53 -7.12
CA PRO A 402 -1.15 -8.27 -7.38
C PRO A 402 -2.35 -7.57 -6.74
N CYS A 403 -3.50 -7.62 -7.39
CA CYS A 403 -4.75 -7.12 -6.86
C CYS A 403 -5.74 -8.27 -6.70
N PHE A 404 -6.54 -8.21 -5.65
CA PHE A 404 -7.56 -9.21 -5.32
C PHE A 404 -8.89 -8.49 -5.13
N HIS A 405 -9.90 -8.83 -5.93
CA HIS A 405 -11.22 -8.19 -5.81
C HIS A 405 -12.32 -8.99 -6.49
N ASP A 406 -13.49 -9.06 -5.83
CA ASP A 406 -14.61 -9.90 -6.31
C ASP A 406 -15.66 -9.11 -7.12
N ALA A 407 -15.55 -7.76 -7.19
CA ALA A 407 -16.53 -6.92 -7.89
C ALA A 407 -15.92 -5.98 -8.96
N TYR A 408 -14.59 -5.89 -9.10
CA TYR A 408 -13.96 -4.95 -10.04
C TYR A 408 -14.25 -5.32 -11.50
N LEU A 409 -14.04 -6.57 -11.88
CA LEU A 409 -14.27 -7.03 -13.25
C LEU A 409 -15.74 -6.95 -13.61
N GLN A 410 -16.62 -7.29 -12.66
CA GLN A 410 -18.07 -7.21 -12.82
C GLN A 410 -18.57 -5.78 -13.10
N ALA A 411 -17.87 -4.76 -12.58
CA ALA A 411 -18.23 -3.37 -12.80
C ALA A 411 -18.24 -2.99 -14.28
N PHE A 412 -17.40 -3.61 -15.11
CA PHE A 412 -17.35 -3.35 -16.55
C PHE A 412 -18.51 -3.93 -17.36
N ASN A 413 -19.38 -4.71 -16.72
CA ASN A 413 -20.64 -5.16 -17.33
C ASN A 413 -21.79 -4.14 -17.13
N ASN A 414 -21.57 -3.11 -16.30
CA ASN A 414 -22.59 -2.07 -16.10
C ASN A 414 -22.62 -1.13 -17.30
N PRO A 415 -23.80 -0.76 -17.82
CA PRO A 415 -23.93 0.06 -19.03
C PRO A 415 -23.38 1.49 -18.87
N ASN A 416 -23.27 1.99 -17.65
CA ASN A 416 -22.70 3.31 -17.34
C ASN A 416 -21.18 3.28 -17.17
N VAL A 417 -20.50 2.13 -17.22
CA VAL A 417 -19.05 1.99 -17.04
C VAL A 417 -18.39 1.72 -18.39
N ARG A 418 -17.35 2.48 -18.68
CA ARG A 418 -16.55 2.30 -19.89
C ARG A 418 -15.07 2.32 -19.59
N LEU A 419 -14.34 1.30 -20.07
CA LEU A 419 -12.88 1.27 -20.08
C LEU A 419 -12.35 2.14 -21.23
N ILE A 420 -11.46 3.07 -20.93
CA ILE A 420 -10.70 3.85 -21.90
C ILE A 420 -9.25 3.38 -21.82
N ASP A 421 -8.93 2.40 -22.66
CA ASP A 421 -7.55 1.88 -22.74
C ASP A 421 -6.70 2.80 -23.60
N THR A 422 -5.56 3.22 -23.08
CA THR A 422 -4.64 4.15 -23.73
C THR A 422 -3.48 3.46 -24.44
N ASP A 423 -3.53 2.15 -24.60
CA ASP A 423 -2.47 1.32 -25.20
C ASP A 423 -1.07 1.62 -24.63
N GLY A 424 -1.00 1.79 -23.31
CA GLY A 424 0.26 2.06 -22.60
C GLY A 424 0.74 3.52 -22.61
N LYS A 425 0.15 4.40 -23.41
CA LYS A 425 0.61 5.79 -23.60
C LYS A 425 0.14 6.73 -22.47
N GLY A 426 -1.02 6.44 -21.87
CA GLY A 426 -1.66 7.31 -20.90
C GLY A 426 -2.58 8.35 -21.58
N VAL A 427 -3.16 9.23 -20.78
CA VAL A 427 -3.96 10.37 -21.23
C VAL A 427 -3.04 11.39 -21.91
N GLU A 428 -3.40 11.85 -23.10
CA GLU A 428 -2.55 12.75 -23.91
C GLU A 428 -2.59 14.18 -23.37
N ARG A 429 -3.78 14.63 -23.01
CA ARG A 429 -4.03 15.99 -22.52
C ARG A 429 -5.31 16.03 -21.69
N ILE A 430 -5.35 16.94 -20.72
CA ILE A 430 -6.57 17.37 -20.04
C ILE A 430 -6.97 18.73 -20.66
N THR A 431 -8.26 18.88 -20.94
CA THR A 431 -8.86 20.10 -21.47
C THR A 431 -9.71 20.79 -20.41
N GLU A 432 -10.29 21.93 -20.72
CA GLU A 432 -11.26 22.58 -19.82
C GLU A 432 -12.48 21.68 -19.49
N ARG A 433 -12.84 20.73 -20.38
CA ARG A 433 -14.07 19.93 -20.29
C ARG A 433 -13.82 18.45 -20.05
N GLY A 434 -12.59 17.94 -20.19
CA GLY A 434 -12.36 16.51 -20.07
C GLY A 434 -10.95 16.05 -20.40
N LEU A 435 -10.86 14.84 -20.96
CA LEU A 435 -9.58 14.15 -21.21
C LEU A 435 -9.49 13.74 -22.69
N MET A 436 -8.30 13.89 -23.27
CA MET A 436 -7.98 13.46 -24.64
C MET A 436 -7.25 12.13 -24.64
N VAL A 437 -7.72 11.18 -25.43
CA VAL A 437 -7.04 9.91 -25.71
C VAL A 437 -7.21 9.56 -27.20
N ALA A 438 -6.12 9.30 -27.90
CA ALA A 438 -6.10 8.99 -29.33
C ALA A 438 -6.89 10.01 -30.20
N GLY A 439 -6.75 11.30 -29.86
CA GLY A 439 -7.43 12.39 -30.55
C GLY A 439 -8.92 12.54 -30.25
N VAL A 440 -9.47 11.72 -29.34
CA VAL A 440 -10.89 11.80 -28.92
C VAL A 440 -10.99 12.48 -27.57
N GLU A 441 -11.85 13.49 -27.46
CA GLU A 441 -12.17 14.15 -26.18
C GLU A 441 -13.30 13.41 -25.46
N TYR A 442 -13.06 13.10 -24.19
CA TYR A 442 -14.02 12.50 -23.26
C TYR A 442 -14.44 13.56 -22.24
N GLU A 443 -15.62 14.14 -22.44
CA GLU A 443 -16.15 15.16 -21.53
C GLU A 443 -16.57 14.54 -20.20
N VAL A 444 -16.17 15.17 -19.09
CA VAL A 444 -16.48 14.72 -17.72
C VAL A 444 -16.72 15.92 -16.79
N ASP A 445 -17.45 15.68 -15.73
CA ASP A 445 -17.75 16.67 -14.70
C ASP A 445 -16.76 16.56 -13.50
N CYS A 446 -16.13 15.38 -13.35
CA CYS A 446 -15.18 15.10 -12.27
C CYS A 446 -14.02 14.23 -12.76
N ILE A 447 -12.79 14.55 -12.32
CA ILE A 447 -11.59 13.72 -12.51
C ILE A 447 -11.05 13.25 -11.16
N ILE A 448 -10.98 11.93 -10.97
CA ILE A 448 -10.40 11.29 -9.79
C ILE A 448 -9.02 10.74 -10.14
N TYR A 449 -7.97 11.25 -9.48
CA TYR A 449 -6.61 10.76 -9.70
C TYR A 449 -6.32 9.56 -8.80
N ALA A 450 -6.35 8.35 -9.37
CA ALA A 450 -5.88 7.11 -8.75
C ALA A 450 -4.45 6.80 -9.21
N SER A 451 -3.60 7.82 -9.24
CA SER A 451 -2.28 7.82 -9.86
C SER A 451 -1.14 7.41 -8.91
N GLY A 452 -1.49 7.03 -7.67
CA GLY A 452 -0.55 6.49 -6.69
C GLY A 452 0.19 7.54 -5.88
N PHE A 453 1.37 7.15 -5.37
CA PHE A 453 2.12 7.89 -4.35
C PHE A 453 3.60 7.98 -4.69
N GLU A 454 4.33 8.88 -4.02
CA GLU A 454 5.78 9.01 -4.11
C GLU A 454 6.50 7.81 -3.43
N VAL A 455 6.44 6.63 -4.04
CA VAL A 455 7.00 5.39 -3.47
C VAL A 455 8.47 5.20 -3.84
N GLY A 456 8.83 5.41 -5.11
CA GLY A 456 10.16 5.13 -5.67
C GLY A 456 11.02 6.38 -5.87
N THR A 457 10.77 7.45 -5.12
CA THR A 457 11.51 8.71 -5.21
C THR A 457 12.55 8.84 -4.09
N GLU A 458 13.48 9.78 -4.24
CA GLU A 458 14.50 10.06 -3.23
C GLU A 458 13.89 10.36 -1.87
N TYR A 459 14.63 10.00 -0.80
CA TYR A 459 14.14 10.14 0.58
C TYR A 459 13.71 11.58 0.89
N LYS A 460 14.54 12.56 0.58
CA LYS A 460 14.24 13.98 0.80
C LYS A 460 12.97 14.46 0.12
N ARG A 461 12.73 14.03 -1.12
CA ARG A 461 11.49 14.37 -1.85
C ARG A 461 10.26 13.76 -1.17
N ARG A 462 10.37 12.51 -0.74
CA ARG A 462 9.26 11.77 -0.10
C ARG A 462 9.00 12.21 1.33
N ALA A 463 10.06 12.39 2.13
CA ALA A 463 9.97 12.79 3.54
C ALA A 463 9.72 14.29 3.73
N GLY A 464 10.11 15.12 2.74
CA GLY A 464 10.02 16.58 2.81
C GLY A 464 11.21 17.26 3.49
N PHE A 465 12.14 16.50 4.09
CA PHE A 465 13.34 17.00 4.77
C PHE A 465 14.53 16.06 4.53
N ASP A 466 15.73 16.55 4.79
CA ASP A 466 16.95 15.74 4.85
C ASP A 466 17.39 15.52 6.30
N VAL A 467 18.24 14.52 6.52
CA VAL A 467 18.81 14.19 7.83
C VAL A 467 20.31 14.50 7.78
N THR A 468 20.81 15.28 8.74
CA THR A 468 22.22 15.61 8.85
C THR A 468 22.86 14.85 10.01
N GLY A 469 23.75 13.92 9.69
CA GLY A 469 24.49 13.10 10.64
C GLY A 469 25.82 13.70 11.10
N ARG A 470 26.78 12.82 11.45
CA ARG A 470 28.13 13.22 11.86
C ARG A 470 28.84 14.00 10.74
N ASP A 471 29.65 14.96 11.14
CA ASP A 471 30.51 15.77 10.26
C ASP A 471 29.74 16.46 9.12
N GLY A 472 28.44 16.72 9.32
CA GLY A 472 27.57 17.36 8.35
C GLY A 472 27.15 16.47 7.17
N LEU A 473 27.42 15.15 7.23
CA LEU A 473 27.01 14.21 6.20
C LEU A 473 25.48 14.14 6.13
N THR A 474 24.90 14.45 4.96
CA THR A 474 23.45 14.30 4.77
C THR A 474 23.09 12.89 4.31
N LEU A 475 21.84 12.48 4.61
CA LEU A 475 21.34 11.18 4.16
C LEU A 475 21.28 11.10 2.64
N SER A 476 20.91 12.18 1.97
CA SER A 476 20.92 12.27 0.50
C SER A 476 22.33 12.04 -0.07
N GLN A 477 23.38 12.54 0.58
CA GLN A 477 24.76 12.26 0.18
C GLN A 477 25.16 10.81 0.46
N ALA A 478 24.82 10.28 1.64
CA ALA A 478 25.13 8.90 2.03
C ALA A 478 24.49 7.87 1.08
N TRP A 479 23.36 8.21 0.48
CA TRP A 479 22.58 7.35 -0.43
C TRP A 479 22.64 7.76 -1.91
N ALA A 480 23.53 8.66 -2.28
CA ALA A 480 23.63 9.15 -3.66
C ALA A 480 23.83 8.03 -4.70
N GLU A 481 24.58 6.99 -4.33
CA GLU A 481 24.81 5.79 -5.16
C GLU A 481 23.85 4.62 -4.86
N GLY A 482 22.76 4.88 -4.18
CA GLY A 482 21.79 3.88 -3.74
C GLY A 482 21.73 3.70 -2.23
N MET A 483 20.60 3.18 -1.76
CA MET A 483 20.34 2.99 -0.33
C MET A 483 21.24 1.88 0.22
N ARG A 484 21.96 2.19 1.31
CA ARG A 484 22.77 1.24 2.07
C ARG A 484 22.39 1.29 3.53
N SER A 485 22.11 0.14 4.12
CA SER A 485 21.79 0.03 5.54
C SER A 485 22.38 -1.25 6.12
N LYS A 486 22.60 -1.26 7.44
CA LYS A 486 22.92 -2.47 8.19
C LYS A 486 21.63 -2.99 8.83
N HIS A 487 21.29 -4.25 8.54
CA HIS A 487 20.05 -4.91 9.00
C HIS A 487 18.76 -4.17 8.62
N GLY A 488 18.79 -3.35 7.57
CA GLY A 488 17.62 -2.57 7.14
C GLY A 488 17.27 -1.37 8.02
N ILE A 489 17.89 -1.20 9.18
CA ILE A 489 17.50 -0.20 10.18
C ILE A 489 18.59 0.80 10.56
N HIS A 490 19.88 0.53 10.30
CA HIS A 490 20.98 1.44 10.66
C HIS A 490 21.71 1.98 9.42
N VAL A 491 22.17 3.22 9.48
CA VAL A 491 22.99 3.84 8.44
C VAL A 491 24.26 4.41 9.07
N HIS A 492 25.41 4.12 8.48
CA HIS A 492 26.70 4.64 8.95
C HIS A 492 26.73 6.16 8.89
N GLY A 493 27.25 6.80 9.94
CA GLY A 493 27.30 8.25 10.07
C GLY A 493 26.08 8.89 10.74
N PHE A 494 25.06 8.10 11.08
CA PHE A 494 23.82 8.57 11.73
C PHE A 494 23.62 7.86 13.08
N PRO A 495 24.28 8.31 14.16
CA PRO A 495 24.23 7.65 15.46
C PRO A 495 22.82 7.65 16.06
N ASN A 496 22.43 6.59 16.76
CA ASN A 496 21.15 6.49 17.46
C ASN A 496 19.93 6.75 16.57
N LEU A 497 20.06 6.53 15.27
CA LEU A 497 18.98 6.70 14.29
C LEU A 497 18.62 5.36 13.67
N PHE A 498 17.31 5.08 13.65
CA PHE A 498 16.75 3.84 13.14
C PHE A 498 15.81 4.14 11.98
N PHE A 499 16.01 3.46 10.86
CA PHE A 499 15.07 3.48 9.76
C PHE A 499 14.06 2.35 9.91
N VAL A 500 12.78 2.68 9.98
CA VAL A 500 11.69 1.73 10.03
C VAL A 500 10.82 1.96 8.80
N SER A 501 11.34 1.56 7.64
CA SER A 501 10.72 1.85 6.35
C SER A 501 10.57 0.59 5.51
N PRO A 502 9.40 0.34 4.91
CA PRO A 502 9.20 -0.80 4.00
C PRO A 502 10.12 -0.76 2.78
N THR A 503 10.64 0.41 2.40
CA THR A 503 11.54 0.53 1.24
C THR A 503 12.97 0.06 1.51
N GLN A 504 13.32 -0.26 2.75
CA GLN A 504 14.68 -0.66 3.12
C GLN A 504 14.79 -2.04 3.74
N GLY A 505 13.80 -2.46 4.51
CA GLY A 505 13.81 -3.72 5.23
C GLY A 505 12.89 -4.77 4.62
N ALA A 506 11.88 -4.32 3.86
CA ALA A 506 10.92 -5.22 3.25
C ALA A 506 11.33 -5.52 1.81
N ASN A 507 11.53 -6.78 1.50
CA ASN A 507 11.40 -7.22 0.12
C ASN A 507 9.91 -7.16 -0.27
N LEU A 508 9.60 -7.15 -1.57
CA LEU A 508 8.24 -7.08 -2.09
C LEU A 508 7.38 -8.32 -1.76
N ILE A 509 7.99 -9.35 -1.19
CA ILE A 509 7.41 -10.66 -0.92
C ILE A 509 7.03 -10.78 0.57
N SER A 510 7.74 -10.09 1.47
CA SER A 510 7.48 -10.19 2.90
C SER A 510 6.34 -9.30 3.36
N ASN A 511 5.68 -9.73 4.42
CA ASN A 511 4.64 -8.96 5.08
C ASN A 511 5.23 -7.73 5.80
N VAL A 512 4.87 -6.52 5.35
CA VAL A 512 5.39 -5.27 5.92
C VAL A 512 5.11 -5.15 7.44
N PRO A 513 3.91 -5.41 7.96
CA PRO A 513 3.66 -5.36 9.41
C PRO A 513 4.53 -6.31 10.24
N HIS A 514 4.87 -7.48 9.72
CA HIS A 514 5.81 -8.39 10.39
C HIS A 514 7.20 -7.74 10.54
N ASN A 515 7.74 -7.19 9.44
CA ASN A 515 9.03 -6.49 9.48
C ASN A 515 9.02 -5.28 10.42
N LEU A 516 7.91 -4.55 10.51
CA LEU A 516 7.75 -3.43 11.44
C LEU A 516 7.74 -3.91 12.90
N THR A 517 7.11 -5.06 13.16
CA THR A 517 7.10 -5.70 14.50
C THR A 517 8.50 -6.10 14.94
N ASP A 518 9.27 -6.76 14.07
CA ASP A 518 10.64 -7.16 14.36
C ASP A 518 11.57 -5.97 14.52
N SER A 519 11.40 -4.94 13.69
CA SER A 519 12.15 -3.68 13.83
C SER A 519 11.83 -2.99 15.16
N GLY A 520 10.57 -2.93 15.56
CA GLY A 520 10.15 -2.35 16.84
C GLY A 520 10.76 -3.08 18.04
N ARG A 521 10.74 -4.41 18.03
CA ARG A 521 11.39 -5.25 19.08
C ARG A 521 12.90 -5.03 19.13
N THR A 522 13.54 -5.00 17.95
CA THR A 522 15.00 -4.76 17.85
C THR A 522 15.36 -3.39 18.39
N ILE A 523 14.61 -2.34 18.03
CA ILE A 523 14.85 -0.98 18.52
C ILE A 523 14.67 -0.93 20.03
N ALA A 524 13.59 -1.48 20.57
CA ALA A 524 13.34 -1.51 22.01
C ALA A 524 14.45 -2.24 22.80
N ALA A 525 15.03 -3.29 22.22
CA ALA A 525 16.15 -4.01 22.84
C ALA A 525 17.47 -3.24 22.78
N VAL A 526 17.65 -2.32 21.83
CA VAL A 526 18.86 -1.48 21.70
C VAL A 526 18.78 -0.24 22.58
N VAL A 527 17.62 0.35 22.75
CA VAL A 527 17.37 1.56 23.55
C VAL A 527 17.28 1.24 25.03
#